data_30982c29b966535f5e7c587fa129e014
#
_entry.id   30982c29b966535f5e7c587fa129e014
#
_cell.length_a   1.000
_cell.length_b   1.000
_cell.length_c   1.000
_cell.angle_alpha   90.00
_cell.angle_beta   90.00
_cell.angle_gamma   90.00
#
_symmetry.space_group_name_H-M   'P 1'
#
loop_
_entity.id
_entity.type
_entity.pdbx_description
1 polymer ?
#
loop_
_entity_poly.entity_id
_entity_poly.type
_entity_poly.pdbx_seq_one_letter_code
_entity_poly.pdbx_strand_id
1 'polypeptide(L)'
;DDVESRGLGDVYKRQDLDYVFVQVGGGGLAAGVAILLKQFMPEIKVIGVESKDSACLNAALEKGEPTDLAHVALFADGVAVKRIGDETFRLCQKYLDGMVLVDSDEVCAAMKDLFENVRAIAEPSGALGLAGLKKYVKQNNLEGKNMAAILSGANLNFHTLRYVSERCEIGENREALLAVTMPEQPGSFLKFAHVIGNRAVTEFSYRYADNQKACIFVGVRTANEAEKAEIIADLTKNGFDVEDMSDDDIAKTHVRYLMGGRVSNHHERLYSFEFPEQKGALLKFLEILGKRWNISLFHYRAHGADYGNILAAFQLGEKDNVEFEQALAELGYVYEDVTESKAYRYFLR
;
A
#
# COMPACT_ATOMS: atom_id res chain seq x y z
N ASP A 1 9.46 -36.47 11.38
CA ASP A 1 9.69 -36.04 10.00
C ASP A 1 10.98 -35.26 9.91
N ASP A 2 11.93 -35.89 9.29
CA ASP A 2 13.33 -35.48 9.23
C ASP A 2 13.49 -34.27 8.29
N VAL A 3 14.33 -33.32 8.65
CA VAL A 3 14.60 -32.13 7.81
C VAL A 3 15.12 -32.54 6.43
N GLU A 4 15.83 -33.66 6.35
CA GLU A 4 16.34 -34.23 5.08
C GLU A 4 15.22 -34.75 4.17
N SER A 5 14.11 -35.26 4.71
CA SER A 5 12.99 -35.74 3.90
C SER A 5 12.16 -34.61 3.28
N ARG A 6 12.20 -33.41 3.81
CA ARG A 6 11.47 -32.25 3.27
C ARG A 6 12.02 -31.75 1.94
N GLY A 7 13.35 -31.69 1.81
CA GLY A 7 13.99 -31.27 0.56
C GLY A 7 13.78 -32.27 -0.58
N LEU A 8 13.94 -33.55 -0.32
CA LEU A 8 13.75 -34.64 -1.28
C LEU A 8 12.27 -34.81 -1.69
N GLY A 9 11.35 -34.66 -0.73
CA GLY A 9 9.91 -34.73 -0.98
C GLY A 9 9.39 -33.64 -1.93
N ASP A 10 9.97 -32.47 -1.91
CA ASP A 10 9.63 -31.37 -2.81
C ASP A 10 10.14 -31.61 -4.24
N VAL A 11 11.29 -32.22 -4.42
CA VAL A 11 11.83 -32.58 -5.76
C VAL A 11 10.94 -33.59 -6.45
N TYR A 12 10.44 -34.61 -5.76
CA TYR A 12 9.55 -35.62 -6.35
C TYR A 12 8.13 -35.12 -6.63
N LYS A 13 7.64 -34.13 -5.89
CA LYS A 13 6.26 -33.63 -6.02
C LYS A 13 6.10 -32.58 -7.12
N ARG A 14 7.19 -32.06 -7.70
CA ARG A 14 7.17 -30.90 -8.61
C ARG A 14 7.85 -31.18 -9.94
N GLN A 15 7.72 -32.43 -10.47
CA GLN A 15 8.26 -32.81 -11.75
C GLN A 15 7.52 -32.18 -12.96
N ASP A 16 6.29 -31.68 -12.73
CA ASP A 16 5.42 -31.15 -13.78
C ASP A 16 5.39 -29.61 -13.82
N LEU A 17 6.51 -28.95 -13.54
CA LEU A 17 6.58 -27.49 -13.59
C LEU A 17 6.52 -26.98 -15.04
N ASP A 18 5.66 -26.00 -15.27
CA ASP A 18 5.60 -25.23 -16.52
C ASP A 18 6.53 -24.00 -16.48
N TYR A 19 6.62 -23.34 -15.32
CA TYR A 19 7.35 -22.08 -15.16
C TYR A 19 8.13 -22.02 -13.83
N VAL A 20 9.31 -21.39 -13.88
CA VAL A 20 10.09 -21.01 -12.69
C VAL A 20 10.42 -19.53 -12.77
N PHE A 21 10.12 -18.79 -11.70
CA PHE A 21 10.38 -17.37 -11.56
C PHE A 21 11.58 -17.14 -10.66
N VAL A 22 12.58 -16.40 -11.16
CA VAL A 22 13.87 -16.20 -10.49
C VAL A 22 14.20 -14.72 -10.44
N GLN A 23 14.43 -14.20 -9.24
CA GLN A 23 14.90 -12.83 -9.07
C GLN A 23 16.30 -12.63 -9.65
N VAL A 24 16.49 -11.44 -10.22
CA VAL A 24 17.74 -11.06 -10.88
C VAL A 24 18.32 -9.81 -10.21
N GLY A 25 19.56 -9.93 -9.74
CA GLY A 25 20.42 -8.81 -9.40
C GLY A 25 21.65 -8.87 -10.33
N GLY A 26 22.79 -9.37 -9.86
CA GLY A 26 23.98 -9.62 -10.70
C GLY A 26 23.84 -10.78 -11.70
N GLY A 27 22.70 -11.46 -11.75
CA GLY A 27 22.37 -12.51 -12.71
C GLY A 27 22.86 -13.92 -12.36
N GLY A 28 23.66 -14.09 -11.29
CA GLY A 28 24.26 -15.39 -10.95
C GLY A 28 23.24 -16.48 -10.64
N LEU A 29 22.25 -16.19 -9.81
CA LEU A 29 21.18 -17.13 -9.46
C LEU A 29 20.34 -17.49 -10.69
N ALA A 30 19.90 -16.50 -11.46
CA ALA A 30 19.06 -16.71 -12.64
C ALA A 30 19.80 -17.51 -13.73
N ALA A 31 21.05 -17.18 -14.00
CA ALA A 31 21.88 -17.91 -14.95
C ALA A 31 22.07 -19.38 -14.51
N GLY A 32 22.40 -19.62 -13.25
CA GLY A 32 22.60 -20.99 -12.73
C GLY A 32 21.33 -21.83 -12.81
N VAL A 33 20.20 -21.30 -12.38
CA VAL A 33 18.90 -21.99 -12.45
C VAL A 33 18.50 -22.25 -13.89
N ALA A 34 18.62 -21.25 -14.77
CA ALA A 34 18.24 -21.38 -16.15
C ALA A 34 19.08 -22.46 -16.90
N ILE A 35 20.40 -22.45 -16.72
CA ILE A 35 21.28 -23.48 -17.30
C ILE A 35 20.88 -24.87 -16.84
N LEU A 36 20.72 -25.06 -15.53
CA LEU A 36 20.39 -26.38 -14.98
C LEU A 36 19.04 -26.87 -15.49
N LEU A 37 18.02 -26.06 -15.47
CA LEU A 37 16.68 -26.43 -15.94
C LEU A 37 16.69 -26.69 -17.44
N LYS A 38 17.36 -25.88 -18.25
CA LYS A 38 17.44 -26.12 -19.72
C LYS A 38 18.23 -27.37 -20.06
N GLN A 39 19.13 -27.84 -19.20
CA GLN A 39 19.86 -29.07 -19.40
C GLN A 39 19.04 -30.33 -19.09
N PHE A 40 18.25 -30.31 -18.02
CA PHE A 40 17.54 -31.48 -17.50
C PHE A 40 16.04 -31.49 -17.78
N MET A 41 15.42 -30.31 -17.88
CA MET A 41 13.98 -30.10 -18.09
C MET A 41 13.76 -28.91 -19.05
N PRO A 42 14.14 -29.03 -20.33
CA PRO A 42 14.19 -27.92 -21.28
C PRO A 42 12.82 -27.28 -21.59
N GLU A 43 11.72 -27.97 -21.34
CA GLU A 43 10.34 -27.46 -21.49
C GLU A 43 9.96 -26.44 -20.42
N ILE A 44 10.59 -26.46 -19.25
CA ILE A 44 10.29 -25.49 -18.19
C ILE A 44 10.73 -24.11 -18.65
N LYS A 45 9.83 -23.16 -18.60
CA LYS A 45 10.11 -21.74 -18.87
C LYS A 45 10.69 -21.07 -17.65
N VAL A 46 11.85 -20.45 -17.79
CA VAL A 46 12.53 -19.70 -16.74
C VAL A 46 12.37 -18.21 -16.98
N ILE A 47 11.66 -17.55 -16.08
CA ILE A 47 11.35 -16.12 -16.19
C ILE A 47 12.18 -15.35 -15.16
N GLY A 48 13.00 -14.42 -15.63
CA GLY A 48 13.74 -13.50 -14.78
C GLY A 48 12.82 -12.41 -14.23
N VAL A 49 13.02 -12.04 -12.95
CA VAL A 49 12.23 -10.99 -12.29
C VAL A 49 13.15 -9.91 -11.75
N GLU A 50 12.92 -8.67 -12.14
CA GLU A 50 13.63 -7.51 -11.63
C GLU A 50 12.67 -6.46 -11.07
N SER A 51 13.15 -5.68 -10.09
CA SER A 51 12.48 -4.43 -9.72
C SER A 51 12.63 -3.42 -10.86
N LYS A 52 11.55 -2.68 -11.20
CA LYS A 52 11.59 -1.60 -12.19
C LYS A 52 12.70 -0.59 -11.93
N ASP A 53 12.99 -0.36 -10.64
CA ASP A 53 13.96 0.65 -10.19
C ASP A 53 15.41 0.15 -10.14
N SER A 54 15.65 -1.13 -10.49
CA SER A 54 16.98 -1.75 -10.54
C SER A 54 17.09 -2.84 -11.63
N ALA A 55 16.47 -2.61 -12.79
CA ALA A 55 16.33 -3.56 -13.89
C ALA A 55 17.57 -3.58 -14.80
N CYS A 56 18.73 -4.01 -14.28
CA CYS A 56 19.98 -3.97 -15.02
C CYS A 56 20.09 -5.03 -16.13
N LEU A 57 19.50 -6.22 -15.93
CA LEU A 57 19.45 -7.25 -16.98
C LEU A 57 18.49 -6.83 -18.08
N ASN A 58 17.30 -6.33 -17.75
CA ASN A 58 16.34 -5.90 -18.76
C ASN A 58 16.92 -4.79 -19.65
N ALA A 59 17.56 -3.77 -19.03
CA ALA A 59 18.25 -2.72 -19.78
C ALA A 59 19.37 -3.26 -20.69
N ALA A 60 20.11 -4.26 -20.19
CA ALA A 60 21.18 -4.91 -20.97
C ALA A 60 20.60 -5.73 -22.15
N LEU A 61 19.47 -6.44 -21.93
CA LEU A 61 18.81 -7.20 -23.00
C LEU A 61 18.26 -6.28 -24.10
N GLU A 62 17.68 -5.13 -23.75
CA GLU A 62 17.19 -4.13 -24.69
C GLU A 62 18.31 -3.53 -25.55
N LYS A 63 19.49 -3.30 -24.95
CA LYS A 63 20.66 -2.78 -25.68
C LYS A 63 21.49 -3.84 -26.40
N GLY A 64 21.37 -5.10 -25.98
CA GLY A 64 22.20 -6.20 -26.47
C GLY A 64 23.59 -6.28 -25.81
N GLU A 65 23.87 -5.47 -24.79
CA GLU A 65 25.13 -5.43 -24.04
C GLU A 65 24.93 -4.99 -22.59
N PRO A 66 25.79 -5.44 -21.65
CA PRO A 66 25.76 -4.97 -20.26
C PRO A 66 25.88 -3.45 -20.16
N THR A 67 24.92 -2.84 -19.48
CA THR A 67 24.75 -1.38 -19.40
C THR A 67 24.64 -0.92 -17.93
N ASP A 68 25.20 0.23 -17.62
CA ASP A 68 25.07 0.86 -16.32
C ASP A 68 23.73 1.59 -16.19
N LEU A 69 22.99 1.30 -15.12
CA LEU A 69 21.82 2.09 -14.73
C LEU A 69 22.25 3.44 -14.16
N ALA A 70 21.49 4.51 -14.48
CA ALA A 70 21.73 5.83 -13.91
C ALA A 70 21.45 5.85 -12.39
N HIS A 71 20.38 5.18 -11.97
CA HIS A 71 19.97 5.05 -10.57
C HIS A 71 19.60 3.61 -10.25
N VAL A 72 19.72 3.25 -8.97
CA VAL A 72 19.33 1.96 -8.41
C VAL A 72 18.63 2.23 -7.10
N ALA A 73 17.38 1.79 -6.96
CA ALA A 73 16.66 1.88 -5.70
C ALA A 73 17.09 0.78 -4.73
N LEU A 74 17.12 1.11 -3.44
CA LEU A 74 17.64 0.23 -2.38
C LEU A 74 16.54 -0.52 -1.61
N PHE A 75 15.27 -0.45 -2.03
CA PHE A 75 14.20 -1.17 -1.35
C PHE A 75 14.43 -2.69 -1.38
N ALA A 76 14.78 -3.23 -2.55
CA ALA A 76 15.19 -4.62 -2.73
C ALA A 76 16.73 -4.69 -2.83
N ASP A 77 17.43 -4.39 -1.74
CA ASP A 77 18.88 -4.21 -1.67
C ASP A 77 19.69 -5.42 -2.13
N GLY A 78 19.22 -6.64 -1.86
CA GLY A 78 19.86 -7.89 -2.30
C GLY A 78 19.93 -8.08 -3.81
N VAL A 79 19.13 -7.32 -4.59
CA VAL A 79 19.16 -7.30 -6.07
C VAL A 79 19.48 -5.92 -6.65
N ALA A 80 19.82 -4.94 -5.84
CA ALA A 80 20.10 -3.57 -6.23
C ALA A 80 21.49 -3.46 -6.91
N VAL A 81 21.59 -3.91 -8.14
CA VAL A 81 22.83 -3.96 -8.92
C VAL A 81 22.76 -2.97 -10.07
N LYS A 82 23.79 -2.14 -10.18
CA LYS A 82 23.87 -1.09 -11.20
C LYS A 82 24.12 -1.64 -12.62
N ARG A 83 24.91 -2.72 -12.72
CA ARG A 83 25.29 -3.34 -13.98
C ARG A 83 25.36 -4.84 -13.79
N ILE A 84 24.78 -5.60 -14.72
CA ILE A 84 24.93 -7.06 -14.76
C ILE A 84 26.36 -7.45 -15.21
N GLY A 85 26.84 -8.57 -14.69
CA GLY A 85 28.16 -9.10 -15.13
C GLY A 85 28.11 -9.62 -16.57
N ASP A 86 29.25 -9.52 -17.29
CA ASP A 86 29.30 -9.88 -18.72
C ASP A 86 28.96 -11.36 -18.96
N GLU A 87 29.48 -12.28 -18.13
CA GLU A 87 29.20 -13.71 -18.27
C GLU A 87 27.76 -14.05 -17.83
N THR A 88 27.27 -13.46 -16.76
CA THR A 88 25.89 -13.68 -16.34
C THR A 88 24.88 -13.13 -17.34
N PHE A 89 25.18 -11.97 -17.96
CA PHE A 89 24.38 -11.45 -19.09
C PHE A 89 24.34 -12.44 -20.26
N ARG A 90 25.50 -12.92 -20.72
CA ARG A 90 25.58 -13.88 -21.83
C ARG A 90 24.76 -15.14 -21.56
N LEU A 91 24.80 -15.64 -20.33
CA LEU A 91 24.05 -16.83 -19.93
C LEU A 91 22.55 -16.54 -19.78
N CYS A 92 22.16 -15.45 -19.15
CA CYS A 92 20.76 -15.04 -19.02
C CYS A 92 20.13 -14.79 -20.40
N GLN A 93 20.82 -14.08 -21.31
CA GLN A 93 20.35 -13.84 -22.67
C GLN A 93 20.10 -15.15 -23.44
N LYS A 94 20.90 -16.17 -23.19
CA LYS A 94 20.80 -17.46 -23.88
C LYS A 94 19.73 -18.39 -23.33
N TYR A 95 19.52 -18.38 -22.01
CA TYR A 95 18.79 -19.43 -21.30
C TYR A 95 17.50 -18.99 -20.61
N LEU A 96 17.27 -17.69 -20.41
CA LEU A 96 16.00 -17.20 -19.92
C LEU A 96 14.96 -17.15 -21.06
N ASP A 97 13.71 -17.53 -20.75
CA ASP A 97 12.60 -17.49 -21.71
C ASP A 97 11.86 -16.14 -21.69
N GLY A 98 12.12 -15.29 -20.72
CA GLY A 98 11.49 -13.97 -20.59
C GLY A 98 11.88 -13.23 -19.33
N MET A 99 11.41 -11.99 -19.27
CA MET A 99 11.60 -11.09 -18.13
C MET A 99 10.27 -10.50 -17.69
N VAL A 100 10.14 -10.22 -16.40
CA VAL A 100 9.04 -9.43 -15.85
C VAL A 100 9.58 -8.40 -14.86
N LEU A 101 9.12 -7.16 -14.98
CA LEU A 101 9.48 -6.07 -14.08
C LEU A 101 8.34 -5.82 -13.10
N VAL A 102 8.67 -5.72 -11.81
CA VAL A 102 7.73 -5.44 -10.72
C VAL A 102 8.08 -4.14 -10.02
N ASP A 103 7.08 -3.47 -9.47
CA ASP A 103 7.28 -2.29 -8.63
C ASP A 103 7.29 -2.64 -7.13
N SER A 104 7.59 -1.65 -6.31
CA SER A 104 7.71 -1.84 -4.86
C SER A 104 6.40 -2.27 -4.21
N ASP A 105 5.25 -1.83 -4.73
CA ASP A 105 3.94 -2.20 -4.17
C ASP A 105 3.61 -3.66 -4.47
N GLU A 106 3.90 -4.14 -5.68
CA GLU A 106 3.78 -5.55 -6.08
C GLU A 106 4.67 -6.46 -5.23
N VAL A 107 5.88 -5.99 -4.88
CA VAL A 107 6.79 -6.71 -3.98
C VAL A 107 6.24 -6.75 -2.56
N CYS A 108 5.73 -5.63 -2.04
CA CYS A 108 5.11 -5.57 -0.71
C CYS A 108 3.89 -6.52 -0.61
N ALA A 109 3.06 -6.57 -1.64
CA ALA A 109 1.93 -7.50 -1.73
C ALA A 109 2.40 -8.98 -1.71
N ALA A 110 3.47 -9.31 -2.42
CA ALA A 110 4.04 -10.66 -2.40
C ALA A 110 4.64 -11.02 -1.03
N MET A 111 5.28 -10.07 -0.32
CA MET A 111 5.77 -10.28 1.04
C MET A 111 4.63 -10.58 2.02
N LYS A 112 3.51 -9.86 1.90
CA LYS A 112 2.29 -10.11 2.68
C LYS A 112 1.74 -11.52 2.40
N ASP A 113 1.61 -11.92 1.13
CA ASP A 113 1.15 -13.26 0.77
C ASP A 113 2.02 -14.37 1.37
N LEU A 114 3.34 -14.22 1.33
CA LEU A 114 4.26 -15.18 1.97
C LEU A 114 4.02 -15.27 3.46
N PHE A 115 3.86 -14.12 4.13
CA PHE A 115 3.59 -14.11 5.56
C PHE A 115 2.23 -14.75 5.90
N GLU A 116 1.16 -14.40 5.18
CA GLU A 116 -0.19 -14.88 5.48
C GLU A 116 -0.39 -16.36 5.17
N ASN A 117 0.18 -16.85 4.05
CA ASN A 117 -0.06 -18.21 3.58
C ASN A 117 0.93 -19.25 4.12
N VAL A 118 2.21 -18.87 4.29
CA VAL A 118 3.26 -19.83 4.72
C VAL A 118 3.94 -19.44 6.02
N ARG A 119 3.55 -18.32 6.63
CA ARG A 119 4.14 -17.77 7.87
C ARG A 119 5.66 -17.53 7.77
N ALA A 120 6.16 -17.27 6.58
CA ALA A 120 7.55 -16.91 6.32
C ALA A 120 7.68 -15.41 6.10
N ILE A 121 8.65 -14.79 6.77
CA ILE A 121 9.00 -13.39 6.51
C ILE A 121 10.10 -13.41 5.45
N ALA A 122 9.79 -12.87 4.25
CA ALA A 122 10.78 -12.67 3.19
C ALA A 122 11.31 -11.24 3.21
N GLU A 123 12.56 -11.06 2.82
CA GLU A 123 13.05 -9.72 2.44
C GLU A 123 12.49 -9.30 1.06
N PRO A 124 12.50 -8.00 0.70
CA PRO A 124 12.00 -7.54 -0.60
C PRO A 124 12.62 -8.29 -1.78
N SER A 125 13.93 -8.47 -1.79
CA SER A 125 14.64 -9.24 -2.82
C SER A 125 14.20 -10.70 -2.88
N GLY A 126 13.90 -11.30 -1.72
CA GLY A 126 13.42 -12.68 -1.62
C GLY A 126 12.01 -12.88 -2.14
N ALA A 127 11.16 -11.86 -2.09
CA ALA A 127 9.77 -11.91 -2.55
C ALA A 127 9.58 -11.60 -4.04
N LEU A 128 10.61 -11.08 -4.72
CA LEU A 128 10.55 -10.69 -6.14
C LEU A 128 10.04 -11.81 -7.04
N GLY A 129 10.54 -13.03 -6.86
CA GLY A 129 10.09 -14.18 -7.64
C GLY A 129 8.58 -14.38 -7.61
N LEU A 130 7.97 -14.28 -6.42
CA LEU A 130 6.51 -14.39 -6.26
C LEU A 130 5.77 -13.19 -6.85
N ALA A 131 6.28 -11.97 -6.66
CA ALA A 131 5.70 -10.76 -7.26
C ALA A 131 5.64 -10.88 -8.80
N GLY A 132 6.75 -11.31 -9.40
CA GLY A 132 6.84 -11.56 -10.84
C GLY A 132 5.89 -12.65 -11.32
N LEU A 133 5.76 -13.76 -10.57
CA LEU A 133 4.81 -14.82 -10.87
C LEU A 133 3.38 -14.29 -10.91
N LYS A 134 2.93 -13.60 -9.85
CA LYS A 134 1.57 -13.02 -9.77
C LYS A 134 1.29 -12.09 -10.96
N LYS A 135 2.22 -11.20 -11.28
CA LYS A 135 2.10 -10.27 -12.39
C LYS A 135 2.05 -10.98 -13.74
N TYR A 136 2.95 -11.94 -13.96
CA TYR A 136 3.06 -12.68 -15.21
C TYR A 136 1.80 -13.50 -15.49
N VAL A 137 1.24 -14.16 -14.47
CA VAL A 137 -0.04 -14.89 -14.55
C VAL A 137 -1.17 -13.95 -14.99
N LYS A 138 -1.29 -12.79 -14.36
CA LYS A 138 -2.32 -11.78 -14.69
C LYS A 138 -2.16 -11.25 -16.12
N GLN A 139 -0.94 -10.90 -16.51
CA GLN A 139 -0.66 -10.33 -17.86
C GLN A 139 -0.90 -11.32 -18.99
N ASN A 140 -0.64 -12.60 -18.77
CA ASN A 140 -0.74 -13.64 -19.79
C ASN A 140 -2.00 -14.50 -19.68
N ASN A 141 -2.92 -14.18 -18.73
CA ASN A 141 -4.14 -14.93 -18.45
C ASN A 141 -3.90 -16.45 -18.31
N LEU A 142 -2.87 -16.83 -17.54
CA LEU A 142 -2.47 -18.23 -17.41
C LEU A 142 -3.35 -18.94 -16.37
N GLU A 143 -3.93 -20.07 -16.79
CA GLU A 143 -4.72 -20.95 -15.95
C GLU A 143 -4.20 -22.38 -16.02
N GLY A 144 -4.36 -23.14 -14.93
CA GLY A 144 -4.02 -24.57 -14.87
C GLY A 144 -2.53 -24.89 -15.06
N LYS A 145 -1.63 -23.93 -14.77
CA LYS A 145 -0.17 -24.09 -14.90
C LYS A 145 0.49 -24.34 -13.56
N ASN A 146 1.46 -25.24 -13.54
CA ASN A 146 2.30 -25.49 -12.39
C ASN A 146 3.49 -24.53 -12.40
N MET A 147 3.58 -23.67 -11.39
CA MET A 147 4.57 -22.60 -11.33
C MET A 147 5.32 -22.63 -10.00
N ALA A 148 6.60 -22.28 -10.04
CA ALA A 148 7.41 -22.09 -8.85
C ALA A 148 8.07 -20.71 -8.85
N ALA A 149 8.23 -20.12 -7.69
CA ALA A 149 9.02 -18.93 -7.46
C ALA A 149 10.09 -19.22 -6.41
N ILE A 150 11.29 -18.66 -6.59
CA ILE A 150 12.36 -18.83 -5.62
C ILE A 150 12.17 -17.78 -4.52
N LEU A 151 12.12 -18.24 -3.27
CA LEU A 151 12.21 -17.42 -2.06
C LEU A 151 13.67 -17.47 -1.57
N SER A 152 14.44 -16.38 -1.79
CA SER A 152 15.89 -16.45 -1.62
C SER A 152 16.42 -15.95 -0.28
N GLY A 153 15.67 -15.12 0.45
CA GLY A 153 16.20 -14.56 1.68
C GLY A 153 15.17 -13.92 2.60
N ALA A 154 15.61 -13.63 3.83
CA ALA A 154 14.82 -13.06 4.92
C ALA A 154 15.61 -12.03 5.75
N ASN A 155 16.63 -11.39 5.17
CA ASN A 155 17.44 -10.36 5.84
C ASN A 155 16.68 -9.03 5.89
N LEU A 156 15.76 -8.91 6.84
CA LEU A 156 14.82 -7.81 6.94
C LEU A 156 14.93 -7.09 8.28
N ASN A 157 14.80 -5.77 8.28
CA ASN A 157 14.68 -4.97 9.48
C ASN A 157 13.23 -4.49 9.72
N PHE A 158 12.91 -4.07 10.96
CA PHE A 158 11.56 -3.63 11.32
C PHE A 158 11.10 -2.36 10.59
N HIS A 159 12.01 -1.49 10.15
CA HIS A 159 11.64 -0.32 9.36
C HIS A 159 11.10 -0.71 7.98
N THR A 160 11.69 -1.74 7.38
CA THR A 160 11.20 -2.29 6.10
C THR A 160 9.83 -2.94 6.28
N LEU A 161 9.58 -3.65 7.40
CA LEU A 161 8.24 -4.21 7.69
C LEU A 161 7.16 -3.13 7.79
N ARG A 162 7.48 -2.00 8.40
CA ARG A 162 6.56 -0.85 8.45
C ARG A 162 6.22 -0.37 7.04
N TYR A 163 7.23 -0.16 6.20
CA TYR A 163 7.03 0.26 4.80
C TYR A 163 6.16 -0.74 4.04
N VAL A 164 6.44 -2.04 4.20
CA VAL A 164 5.65 -3.13 3.58
C VAL A 164 4.20 -3.10 4.04
N SER A 165 3.97 -2.99 5.36
CA SER A 165 2.61 -2.94 5.94
C SER A 165 1.78 -1.79 5.40
N GLU A 166 2.41 -0.67 5.06
CA GLU A 166 1.73 0.53 4.55
C GLU A 166 1.42 0.47 3.05
N ARG A 167 2.10 -0.39 2.30
CA ARG A 167 2.00 -0.44 0.83
C ARG A 167 1.42 -1.74 0.26
N CYS A 168 1.37 -2.81 1.04
CA CYS A 168 0.93 -4.11 0.53
C CYS A 168 -0.53 -4.12 0.05
N GLU A 169 -1.43 -3.39 0.71
CA GLU A 169 -2.85 -3.30 0.31
C GLU A 169 -3.02 -2.54 -1.01
N ILE A 170 -2.17 -1.52 -1.26
CA ILE A 170 -2.14 -0.78 -2.52
C ILE A 170 -1.67 -1.69 -3.65
N GLY A 171 -0.60 -2.45 -3.45
CA GLY A 171 -0.06 -3.39 -4.43
C GLY A 171 -1.01 -4.53 -4.81
N GLU A 172 -1.99 -4.83 -3.94
CA GLU A 172 -3.08 -5.77 -4.23
C GLU A 172 -4.33 -5.12 -4.85
N ASN A 173 -4.33 -3.80 -5.05
CA ASN A 173 -5.52 -3.01 -5.41
C ASN A 173 -6.67 -3.19 -4.41
N ARG A 174 -6.33 -3.34 -3.12
CA ARG A 174 -7.28 -3.47 -2.00
C ARG A 174 -7.45 -2.20 -1.19
N GLU A 175 -6.72 -1.15 -1.55
CA GLU A 175 -6.86 0.19 -1.00
C GLU A 175 -6.85 1.21 -2.14
N ALA A 176 -7.81 2.11 -2.15
CA ALA A 176 -7.84 3.30 -2.98
C ALA A 176 -7.41 4.50 -2.14
N LEU A 177 -6.42 5.26 -2.60
CA LEU A 177 -6.04 6.55 -2.03
C LEU A 177 -6.65 7.66 -2.89
N LEU A 178 -7.53 8.46 -2.30
CA LEU A 178 -8.29 9.46 -3.05
C LEU A 178 -8.08 10.85 -2.45
N ALA A 179 -7.90 11.87 -3.31
CA ALA A 179 -8.11 13.25 -2.95
C ALA A 179 -9.53 13.64 -3.36
N VAL A 180 -10.35 14.07 -2.39
CA VAL A 180 -11.75 14.41 -2.65
C VAL A 180 -12.02 15.85 -2.24
N THR A 181 -12.46 16.65 -3.22
CA THR A 181 -12.82 18.05 -2.99
C THR A 181 -14.32 18.21 -2.85
N MET A 182 -14.73 18.97 -1.83
CA MET A 182 -16.13 19.22 -1.50
C MET A 182 -16.33 20.63 -0.94
N PRO A 183 -17.57 21.15 -0.85
CA PRO A 183 -17.83 22.43 -0.18
C PRO A 183 -17.41 22.43 1.29
N GLU A 184 -16.76 23.51 1.75
CA GLU A 184 -16.37 23.71 3.15
C GLU A 184 -17.57 24.17 3.98
N GLN A 185 -18.37 23.22 4.43
CA GLN A 185 -19.56 23.48 5.26
C GLN A 185 -19.93 22.28 6.12
N PRO A 186 -20.58 22.49 7.27
CA PRO A 186 -21.09 21.40 8.10
C PRO A 186 -21.94 20.41 7.30
N GLY A 187 -21.74 19.11 7.50
CA GLY A 187 -22.44 18.05 6.81
C GLY A 187 -21.81 17.56 5.51
N SER A 188 -20.79 18.24 4.94
CA SER A 188 -20.11 17.77 3.74
C SER A 188 -19.44 16.41 3.92
N PHE A 189 -18.77 16.21 5.06
CA PHE A 189 -18.16 14.91 5.40
C PHE A 189 -19.21 13.82 5.62
N LEU A 190 -20.35 14.16 6.21
CA LEU A 190 -21.47 13.25 6.37
C LEU A 190 -22.00 12.79 5.01
N LYS A 191 -22.18 13.73 4.06
CA LYS A 191 -22.59 13.41 2.68
C LYS A 191 -21.58 12.46 2.01
N PHE A 192 -20.28 12.73 2.16
CA PHE A 192 -19.21 11.85 1.69
C PHE A 192 -19.33 10.45 2.29
N ALA A 193 -19.47 10.35 3.63
CA ALA A 193 -19.59 9.07 4.33
C ALA A 193 -20.82 8.26 3.89
N HIS A 194 -21.94 8.91 3.58
CA HIS A 194 -23.11 8.23 3.01
C HIS A 194 -22.84 7.61 1.63
N VAL A 195 -22.03 8.29 0.77
CA VAL A 195 -21.67 7.74 -0.55
C VAL A 195 -20.69 6.57 -0.41
N ILE A 196 -19.71 6.66 0.51
CA ILE A 196 -18.79 5.56 0.82
C ILE A 196 -19.55 4.35 1.40
N GLY A 197 -20.60 4.61 2.17
CA GLY A 197 -21.47 3.57 2.73
C GLY A 197 -20.76 2.69 3.76
N ASN A 198 -20.84 1.37 3.59
CA ASN A 198 -20.26 0.40 4.53
C ASN A 198 -18.80 0.01 4.22
N ARG A 199 -18.14 0.69 3.27
CA ARG A 199 -16.73 0.41 2.94
C ARG A 199 -15.84 0.89 4.09
N ALA A 200 -14.81 0.14 4.39
CA ALA A 200 -13.88 0.51 5.46
C ALA A 200 -12.99 1.66 4.99
N VAL A 201 -12.99 2.76 5.75
CA VAL A 201 -12.02 3.85 5.59
C VAL A 201 -10.76 3.47 6.33
N THR A 202 -9.62 3.42 5.64
CA THR A 202 -8.30 3.06 6.21
C THR A 202 -7.58 4.27 6.78
N GLU A 203 -7.76 5.42 6.14
CA GLU A 203 -7.24 6.69 6.61
C GLU A 203 -8.13 7.85 6.15
N PHE A 204 -8.14 8.92 6.92
CA PHE A 204 -8.84 10.15 6.60
C PHE A 204 -8.05 11.33 7.15
N SER A 205 -7.57 12.19 6.27
CA SER A 205 -6.80 13.37 6.66
C SER A 205 -7.42 14.61 6.04
N TYR A 206 -7.70 15.58 6.89
CA TYR A 206 -8.24 16.86 6.50
C TYR A 206 -7.73 17.97 7.42
N ARG A 207 -7.45 19.10 6.86
CA ARG A 207 -7.20 20.37 7.57
C ARG A 207 -7.88 21.51 6.85
N TYR A 208 -8.59 22.33 7.61
CA TYR A 208 -9.18 23.55 7.09
C TYR A 208 -8.12 24.48 6.50
N ALA A 209 -8.33 24.93 5.30
CA ALA A 209 -7.44 25.86 4.60
C ALA A 209 -8.18 27.01 3.94
N ASP A 210 -9.40 26.78 3.49
CA ASP A 210 -10.22 27.71 2.72
C ASP A 210 -11.68 27.64 3.21
N ASN A 211 -12.43 28.73 3.08
CA ASN A 211 -13.84 28.79 3.50
C ASN A 211 -14.83 28.37 2.40
N GLN A 212 -14.34 27.98 1.22
CA GLN A 212 -15.17 27.56 0.10
C GLN A 212 -15.06 26.07 -0.18
N LYS A 213 -13.84 25.54 -0.14
CA LYS A 213 -13.54 24.16 -0.50
C LYS A 213 -12.73 23.43 0.55
N ALA A 214 -13.21 22.24 0.92
CA ALA A 214 -12.46 21.26 1.67
C ALA A 214 -11.83 20.25 0.69
N CYS A 215 -10.55 19.98 0.83
CA CYS A 215 -9.89 18.86 0.17
C CYS A 215 -9.49 17.84 1.24
N ILE A 216 -10.04 16.63 1.16
CA ILE A 216 -9.71 15.53 2.04
C ILE A 216 -8.80 14.54 1.34
N PHE A 217 -7.88 13.95 2.09
CA PHE A 217 -7.13 12.79 1.66
C PHE A 217 -7.70 11.57 2.38
N VAL A 218 -8.15 10.56 1.63
CA VAL A 218 -8.85 9.41 2.20
C VAL A 218 -8.37 8.10 1.58
N GLY A 219 -8.12 7.11 2.43
CA GLY A 219 -7.92 5.72 2.04
C GLY A 219 -9.21 4.94 2.23
N VAL A 220 -9.60 4.16 1.23
CA VAL A 220 -10.80 3.32 1.27
C VAL A 220 -10.43 1.89 0.87
N ARG A 221 -10.81 0.91 1.68
CA ARG A 221 -10.60 -0.49 1.35
C ARG A 221 -11.48 -0.91 0.19
N THR A 222 -10.88 -1.59 -0.78
CA THR A 222 -11.54 -2.11 -1.98
C THR A 222 -11.28 -3.60 -2.12
N ALA A 223 -12.17 -4.34 -2.77
CA ALA A 223 -11.94 -5.74 -3.09
C ALA A 223 -11.06 -5.92 -4.33
N ASN A 224 -11.13 -4.97 -5.27
CA ASN A 224 -10.41 -5.00 -6.55
C ASN A 224 -10.50 -3.65 -7.27
N GLU A 225 -9.85 -3.56 -8.42
CA GLU A 225 -9.82 -2.36 -9.28
C GLU A 225 -11.21 -1.91 -9.76
N ALA A 226 -12.12 -2.86 -10.01
CA ALA A 226 -13.48 -2.55 -10.46
C ALA A 226 -14.27 -1.82 -9.36
N GLU A 227 -14.15 -2.24 -8.10
CA GLU A 227 -14.79 -1.55 -6.97
C GLU A 227 -14.17 -0.17 -6.74
N LYS A 228 -12.86 0.01 -6.94
CA LYS A 228 -12.22 1.32 -6.90
C LYS A 228 -12.85 2.28 -7.92
N ALA A 229 -13.00 1.82 -9.16
CA ALA A 229 -13.62 2.60 -10.22
C ALA A 229 -15.09 2.94 -9.90
N GLU A 230 -15.85 2.01 -9.30
CA GLU A 230 -17.22 2.24 -8.83
C GLU A 230 -17.28 3.34 -7.76
N ILE A 231 -16.39 3.30 -6.76
CA ILE A 231 -16.33 4.33 -5.70
C ILE A 231 -16.09 5.72 -6.31
N ILE A 232 -15.14 5.84 -7.21
CA ILE A 232 -14.82 7.11 -7.88
C ILE A 232 -16.02 7.61 -8.67
N ALA A 233 -16.69 6.73 -9.42
CA ALA A 233 -17.89 7.07 -10.19
C ALA A 233 -19.05 7.52 -9.28
N ASP A 234 -19.29 6.81 -8.17
CA ASP A 234 -20.34 7.15 -7.20
C ASP A 234 -20.08 8.52 -6.56
N LEU A 235 -18.85 8.79 -6.13
CA LEU A 235 -18.47 10.08 -5.58
C LEU A 235 -18.67 11.21 -6.61
N THR A 236 -18.19 11.03 -7.84
CA THR A 236 -18.32 12.01 -8.91
C THR A 236 -19.79 12.28 -9.24
N LYS A 237 -20.62 11.25 -9.32
CA LYS A 237 -22.07 11.36 -9.55
C LYS A 237 -22.78 12.15 -8.45
N ASN A 238 -22.28 12.09 -7.21
CA ASN A 238 -22.82 12.83 -6.07
C ASN A 238 -22.23 14.25 -5.93
N GLY A 239 -21.46 14.70 -6.92
CA GLY A 239 -20.96 16.09 -7.04
C GLY A 239 -19.66 16.34 -6.28
N PHE A 240 -18.89 15.29 -5.97
CA PHE A 240 -17.53 15.43 -5.48
C PHE A 240 -16.55 15.49 -6.66
N ASP A 241 -15.49 16.27 -6.51
CA ASP A 241 -14.34 16.26 -7.39
C ASP A 241 -13.30 15.30 -6.80
N VAL A 242 -12.93 14.26 -7.57
CA VAL A 242 -12.16 13.12 -7.06
C VAL A 242 -10.96 12.85 -7.96
N GLU A 243 -9.78 12.81 -7.34
CA GLU A 243 -8.53 12.38 -7.98
C GLU A 243 -8.04 11.06 -7.35
N ASP A 244 -7.73 10.07 -8.19
CA ASP A 244 -7.11 8.83 -7.76
C ASP A 244 -5.61 9.04 -7.52
N MET A 245 -5.19 8.92 -6.25
CA MET A 245 -3.80 9.07 -5.80
C MET A 245 -3.12 7.72 -5.54
N SER A 246 -3.77 6.58 -5.88
CA SER A 246 -3.26 5.24 -5.56
C SER A 246 -1.92 4.95 -6.22
N ASP A 247 -1.62 5.57 -7.37
CA ASP A 247 -0.35 5.43 -8.08
C ASP A 247 0.63 6.59 -7.84
N ASP A 248 0.25 7.61 -7.05
CA ASP A 248 1.09 8.76 -6.74
C ASP A 248 2.04 8.46 -5.58
N ASP A 249 3.36 8.40 -5.85
CA ASP A 249 4.37 8.11 -4.83
C ASP A 249 4.50 9.20 -3.76
N ILE A 250 4.23 10.47 -4.09
CA ILE A 250 4.24 11.56 -3.11
C ILE A 250 3.06 11.40 -2.16
N ALA A 251 1.89 11.04 -2.68
CA ALA A 251 0.72 10.74 -1.85
C ALA A 251 1.01 9.57 -0.90
N LYS A 252 1.56 8.47 -1.40
CA LYS A 252 1.87 7.25 -0.64
C LYS A 252 2.94 7.46 0.45
N THR A 253 3.96 8.29 0.18
CA THR A 253 5.13 8.43 1.05
C THR A 253 5.10 9.65 1.95
N HIS A 254 4.38 10.71 1.57
CA HIS A 254 4.41 11.98 2.27
C HIS A 254 3.02 12.50 2.66
N VAL A 255 2.08 12.62 1.70
CA VAL A 255 0.78 13.26 1.96
C VAL A 255 -0.02 12.52 3.03
N ARG A 256 -0.02 11.19 3.01
CA ARG A 256 -0.73 10.38 4.00
C ARG A 256 -0.26 10.56 5.46
N TYR A 257 0.90 11.22 5.67
CA TYR A 257 1.43 11.53 7.01
C TYR A 257 1.26 13.00 7.40
N LEU A 258 0.70 13.84 6.52
CA LEU A 258 0.52 15.24 6.76
C LEU A 258 -0.84 15.49 7.44
N MET A 259 -0.81 16.12 8.62
CA MET A 259 -2.02 16.58 9.30
C MET A 259 -2.43 18.01 8.88
N GLY A 260 -1.82 18.54 7.83
CA GLY A 260 -2.03 19.89 7.35
C GLY A 260 -1.24 20.96 8.11
N GLY A 261 -1.51 22.22 7.80
CA GLY A 261 -0.80 23.38 8.33
C GLY A 261 -1.48 24.05 9.52
N ARG A 262 -0.97 25.24 9.86
CA ARG A 262 -1.55 26.10 10.90
C ARG A 262 -2.79 26.83 10.36
N VAL A 263 -3.78 27.01 11.19
CA VAL A 263 -4.99 27.79 10.90
C VAL A 263 -5.15 28.91 11.91
N SER A 264 -5.37 30.11 11.42
CA SER A 264 -5.66 31.28 12.27
C SER A 264 -7.14 31.25 12.70
N ASN A 265 -7.53 30.26 13.50
CA ASN A 265 -8.88 30.20 14.07
C ASN A 265 -8.84 30.17 15.59
N HIS A 266 -9.32 31.23 16.22
CA HIS A 266 -9.28 31.42 17.68
C HIS A 266 -10.35 30.59 18.43
N HIS A 267 -11.31 29.97 17.72
CA HIS A 267 -12.42 29.23 18.31
C HIS A 267 -12.31 27.70 18.01
N GLU A 268 -11.13 27.21 17.76
CA GLU A 268 -10.90 25.80 17.51
C GLU A 268 -10.59 25.04 18.79
N ARG A 269 -11.30 23.93 19.03
CA ARG A 269 -11.00 22.97 20.10
C ARG A 269 -10.62 21.64 19.51
N LEU A 270 -9.57 21.01 20.05
CA LEU A 270 -8.98 19.77 19.59
C LEU A 270 -9.26 18.62 20.55
N TYR A 271 -9.76 17.52 20.01
CA TYR A 271 -10.09 16.31 20.75
C TYR A 271 -9.38 15.09 20.17
N SER A 272 -8.90 14.22 21.06
CA SER A 272 -8.47 12.87 20.73
C SER A 272 -9.58 11.89 21.09
N PHE A 273 -9.90 10.95 20.19
CA PHE A 273 -10.92 9.93 20.41
C PHE A 273 -10.33 8.52 20.27
N GLU A 274 -10.74 7.60 21.15
CA GLU A 274 -10.59 6.17 20.91
C GLU A 274 -11.75 5.71 20.00
N PHE A 275 -11.41 5.31 18.79
CA PHE A 275 -12.38 5.07 17.74
C PHE A 275 -12.51 3.57 17.48
N PRO A 276 -13.71 2.96 17.60
CA PRO A 276 -13.87 1.53 17.36
C PRO A 276 -13.67 1.20 15.88
N GLU A 277 -12.82 0.23 15.59
CA GLU A 277 -12.52 -0.27 14.24
C GLU A 277 -13.66 -1.17 13.72
N GLN A 278 -14.86 -0.61 13.60
CA GLN A 278 -16.05 -1.31 13.14
C GLN A 278 -16.81 -0.53 12.04
N LYS A 279 -17.50 -1.25 11.19
CA LYS A 279 -18.30 -0.66 10.12
C LYS A 279 -19.35 0.30 10.70
N GLY A 280 -19.44 1.50 10.13
CA GLY A 280 -20.39 2.52 10.54
C GLY A 280 -19.94 3.44 11.67
N ALA A 281 -18.79 3.20 12.29
CA ALA A 281 -18.29 4.05 13.38
C ALA A 281 -18.03 5.49 12.93
N LEU A 282 -17.42 5.69 11.77
CA LEU A 282 -17.22 7.00 11.17
C LEU A 282 -18.55 7.69 10.84
N LEU A 283 -19.50 6.95 10.29
CA LEU A 283 -20.82 7.50 9.98
C LEU A 283 -21.52 8.01 11.25
N LYS A 284 -21.58 7.19 12.32
CA LYS A 284 -22.14 7.58 13.62
C LYS A 284 -21.48 8.84 14.16
N PHE A 285 -20.15 8.93 14.12
CA PHE A 285 -19.40 10.11 14.55
C PHE A 285 -19.81 11.36 13.79
N LEU A 286 -19.91 11.27 12.45
CA LEU A 286 -20.27 12.37 11.59
C LEU A 286 -21.75 12.77 11.69
N GLU A 287 -22.66 11.82 11.95
CA GLU A 287 -24.08 12.08 12.18
C GLU A 287 -24.30 12.91 13.46
N ILE A 288 -23.53 12.63 14.51
CA ILE A 288 -23.69 13.30 15.82
C ILE A 288 -22.94 14.62 15.83
N LEU A 289 -21.66 14.64 15.41
CA LEU A 289 -20.81 15.82 15.54
C LEU A 289 -20.68 16.61 14.23
N GLY A 290 -20.43 15.94 13.11
CA GLY A 290 -20.09 16.60 11.83
C GLY A 290 -21.26 17.27 11.12
N LYS A 291 -22.50 17.03 11.56
CA LYS A 291 -23.70 17.68 11.01
C LYS A 291 -23.93 19.07 11.58
N ARG A 292 -23.54 19.30 12.84
CA ARG A 292 -23.84 20.54 13.59
C ARG A 292 -22.65 21.49 13.61
N TRP A 293 -21.45 20.97 13.78
CA TRP A 293 -20.24 21.79 13.92
C TRP A 293 -19.28 21.55 12.77
N ASN A 294 -18.59 22.60 12.39
CA ASN A 294 -17.58 22.49 11.35
C ASN A 294 -16.34 21.79 11.89
N ILE A 295 -15.93 20.72 11.20
CA ILE A 295 -14.70 20.01 11.49
C ILE A 295 -13.56 20.74 10.77
N SER A 296 -12.61 21.28 11.51
CA SER A 296 -11.48 22.03 10.97
C SER A 296 -10.18 21.23 10.89
N LEU A 297 -10.11 20.11 11.61
CA LEU A 297 -9.07 19.08 11.48
C LEU A 297 -9.72 17.72 11.68
N PHE A 298 -9.33 16.76 10.84
CA PHE A 298 -9.67 15.37 11.04
C PHE A 298 -8.50 14.50 10.59
N HIS A 299 -7.97 13.73 11.51
CA HIS A 299 -6.91 12.78 11.22
C HIS A 299 -7.26 11.43 11.83
N TYR A 300 -7.45 10.45 10.97
CA TYR A 300 -7.70 9.07 11.32
C TYR A 300 -6.81 8.16 10.49
N ARG A 301 -6.29 7.12 11.13
CA ARG A 301 -5.57 6.05 10.46
C ARG A 301 -5.82 4.73 11.18
N ALA A 302 -6.26 3.73 10.44
CA ALA A 302 -6.43 2.37 10.95
C ALA A 302 -5.05 1.75 11.24
N HIS A 303 -4.89 1.20 12.43
CA HIS A 303 -3.64 0.56 12.86
C HIS A 303 -3.75 -0.97 12.97
N GLY A 304 -4.91 -1.54 12.56
CA GLY A 304 -5.16 -2.98 12.64
C GLY A 304 -5.38 -3.51 14.06
N ALA A 305 -5.67 -2.61 15.02
CA ALA A 305 -6.13 -2.94 16.36
C ALA A 305 -7.67 -2.81 16.44
N ASP A 306 -8.27 -3.25 17.54
CA ASP A 306 -9.74 -3.13 17.74
C ASP A 306 -10.20 -1.68 17.88
N TYR A 307 -9.29 -0.77 18.19
CA TYR A 307 -9.52 0.67 18.29
C TYR A 307 -8.44 1.45 17.53
N GLY A 308 -8.86 2.45 16.77
CA GLY A 308 -8.00 3.47 16.17
C GLY A 308 -8.04 4.77 16.95
N ASN A 309 -7.07 5.65 16.72
CA ASN A 309 -7.04 6.98 17.31
C ASN A 309 -7.44 8.02 16.27
N ILE A 310 -8.44 8.84 16.60
CA ILE A 310 -8.80 10.02 15.81
C ILE A 310 -8.31 11.27 16.53
N LEU A 311 -7.75 12.19 15.77
CA LEU A 311 -7.54 13.57 16.17
C LEU A 311 -8.51 14.44 15.37
N ALA A 312 -9.46 15.11 16.05
CA ALA A 312 -10.44 15.96 15.39
C ALA A 312 -10.52 17.33 16.06
N ALA A 313 -10.54 18.39 15.26
CA ALA A 313 -10.80 19.73 15.76
C ALA A 313 -12.12 20.28 15.23
N PHE A 314 -12.80 21.03 16.07
CA PHE A 314 -14.10 21.63 15.78
C PHE A 314 -14.06 23.14 15.99
N GLN A 315 -14.75 23.86 15.12
CA GLN A 315 -15.00 25.27 15.28
C GLN A 315 -16.22 25.45 16.20
N LEU A 316 -15.98 25.86 17.44
CA LEU A 316 -17.01 26.00 18.47
C LEU A 316 -17.14 27.46 18.89
N GLY A 317 -18.35 28.02 18.82
CA GLY A 317 -18.67 29.31 19.44
C GLY A 317 -18.85 29.16 20.96
N GLU A 318 -18.82 30.27 21.69
CA GLU A 318 -19.00 30.24 23.14
C GLU A 318 -20.31 29.59 23.60
N LYS A 319 -21.36 29.68 22.80
CA LYS A 319 -22.69 29.11 23.08
C LYS A 319 -22.80 27.61 22.79
N ASP A 320 -21.86 27.06 22.00
CA ASP A 320 -21.92 25.67 21.54
C ASP A 320 -21.43 24.66 22.60
N ASN A 321 -20.70 25.13 23.63
CA ASN A 321 -20.04 24.25 24.58
C ASN A 321 -20.98 23.23 25.24
N VAL A 322 -22.16 23.68 25.71
CA VAL A 322 -23.10 22.77 26.40
C VAL A 322 -23.70 21.74 25.47
N GLU A 323 -24.11 22.16 24.27
CA GLU A 323 -24.67 21.23 23.27
C GLU A 323 -23.59 20.25 22.73
N PHE A 324 -22.36 20.72 22.59
CA PHE A 324 -21.24 19.90 22.14
C PHE A 324 -20.90 18.82 23.18
N GLU A 325 -20.83 19.15 24.46
CA GLU A 325 -20.61 18.18 25.55
C GLU A 325 -21.73 17.14 25.62
N GLN A 326 -22.99 17.54 25.39
CA GLN A 326 -24.11 16.60 25.29
C GLN A 326 -23.97 15.65 24.09
N ALA A 327 -23.54 16.15 22.92
CA ALA A 327 -23.29 15.36 21.75
C ALA A 327 -22.12 14.37 21.92
N LEU A 328 -21.05 14.77 22.64
CA LEU A 328 -19.96 13.88 23.01
C LEU A 328 -20.45 12.73 23.91
N ALA A 329 -21.32 13.04 24.88
CA ALA A 329 -21.94 12.01 25.72
C ALA A 329 -22.86 11.07 24.93
N GLU A 330 -23.64 11.58 23.96
CA GLU A 330 -24.47 10.79 23.05
C GLU A 330 -23.62 9.86 22.15
N LEU A 331 -22.47 10.35 21.66
CA LEU A 331 -21.53 9.57 20.84
C LEU A 331 -21.04 8.33 21.61
N GLY A 332 -20.70 8.52 22.90
CA GLY A 332 -20.29 7.45 23.80
C GLY A 332 -18.92 6.85 23.50
N TYR A 333 -18.08 7.53 22.72
CA TYR A 333 -16.68 7.16 22.54
C TYR A 333 -15.82 7.74 23.64
N VAL A 334 -14.73 7.08 23.98
CA VAL A 334 -13.72 7.63 24.89
C VAL A 334 -13.03 8.80 24.19
N TYR A 335 -12.94 9.94 24.86
CA TYR A 335 -12.31 11.14 24.30
C TYR A 335 -11.53 11.92 25.36
N GLU A 336 -10.61 12.72 24.88
CA GLU A 336 -9.83 13.68 25.69
C GLU A 336 -9.78 15.03 24.96
N ASP A 337 -10.03 16.14 25.68
CA ASP A 337 -9.75 17.48 25.17
C ASP A 337 -8.23 17.73 25.23
N VAL A 338 -7.61 17.83 24.08
CA VAL A 338 -6.16 18.03 23.91
C VAL A 338 -5.81 19.40 23.34
N THR A 339 -6.73 20.35 23.42
CA THR A 339 -6.57 21.73 22.92
C THR A 339 -5.33 22.43 23.52
N GLU A 340 -4.98 22.11 24.79
CA GLU A 340 -3.81 22.68 25.46
C GLU A 340 -2.52 21.85 25.23
N SER A 341 -2.54 20.83 24.38
CA SER A 341 -1.35 20.02 24.13
C SER A 341 -0.23 20.84 23.48
N LYS A 342 1.03 20.51 23.83
CA LYS A 342 2.21 21.16 23.23
C LYS A 342 2.27 20.95 21.72
N ALA A 343 1.95 19.75 21.24
CA ALA A 343 1.98 19.40 19.81
C ALA A 343 1.00 20.29 19.01
N TYR A 344 -0.23 20.46 19.51
CA TYR A 344 -1.19 21.34 18.87
C TYR A 344 -0.70 22.79 18.80
N ARG A 345 -0.23 23.34 19.91
CA ARG A 345 0.26 24.75 19.97
C ARG A 345 1.45 25.01 19.05
N TYR A 346 2.37 24.04 18.90
CA TYR A 346 3.57 24.24 18.09
C TYR A 346 3.35 23.99 16.60
N PHE A 347 2.49 23.04 16.22
CA PHE A 347 2.44 22.55 14.85
C PHE A 347 1.10 22.73 14.13
N LEU A 348 -0.02 22.86 14.86
CA LEU A 348 -1.35 22.84 14.25
C LEU A 348 -2.17 24.10 14.50
N ARG A 349 -1.76 24.95 15.46
CA ARG A 349 -2.43 26.21 15.80
C ARG A 349 -1.67 27.44 15.31
#